data_97597befc04bc61fee5f88e5a98d84bd
#
_entry.id   97597befc04bc61fee5f88e5a98d84bd
#
_cell.length_a   1.000
_cell.length_b   1.000
_cell.length_c   1.000
_cell.angle_alpha   90.00
_cell.angle_beta   90.00
_cell.angle_gamma   90.00
#
_symmetry.space_group_name_H-M   'P 1'
#
loop_
_entity.id
_entity.type
_entity.pdbx_description
1 polymer ?
#
loop_
_entity_poly.entity_id
_entity_poly.type
_entity_poly.pdbx_seq_one_letter_code
_entity_poly.pdbx_strand_id
1 'polypeptide(L)'
;MKHFSKAVIILFTAALSFTVFGCKEPSSEDDGNSTSKLTAPTNLVINSMTDNTSACAVNISFNYNGKTGLDGATKAVLGYSLTNDYSSAYYDDNTYAVVESGDNTRTVNIPSMSAPYFVPVEGKKYYFWLKVTSASNNVRDSAWSNVAEFTYSK
;
A
#
# COMPACT_ATOMS: atom_id res chain seq x y z
N MET A 1 -63.30 -43.55 11.31
CA MET A 1 -63.83 -42.21 11.43
C MET A 1 -62.68 -41.24 11.30
N LYS A 2 -62.53 -40.74 10.09
CA LYS A 2 -62.85 -39.36 9.65
C LYS A 2 -62.27 -38.26 10.55
N HIS A 3 -61.23 -37.57 10.06
CA HIS A 3 -61.38 -36.16 9.73
C HIS A 3 -60.16 -35.70 8.89
N PHE A 4 -60.47 -35.27 7.69
CA PHE A 4 -59.62 -34.50 6.80
C PHE A 4 -59.47 -33.07 7.41
N SER A 5 -58.26 -32.57 7.51
CA SER A 5 -58.05 -31.14 7.68
C SER A 5 -57.17 -30.62 6.54
N LYS A 6 -57.75 -29.70 5.81
CA LYS A 6 -57.18 -29.06 4.62
C LYS A 6 -56.07 -28.07 5.06
N ALA A 7 -54.84 -28.36 4.66
CA ALA A 7 -53.77 -27.37 4.77
C ALA A 7 -53.89 -26.37 3.62
N VAL A 8 -54.14 -25.13 3.97
CA VAL A 8 -54.11 -23.99 3.06
C VAL A 8 -52.64 -23.58 2.86
N ILE A 9 -52.16 -23.77 1.64
CA ILE A 9 -50.85 -23.28 1.24
C ILE A 9 -51.00 -21.79 0.90
N ILE A 10 -50.49 -20.91 1.77
CA ILE A 10 -50.35 -19.49 1.48
C ILE A 10 -49.00 -19.31 0.81
N LEU A 11 -49.02 -19.06 -0.50
CA LEU A 11 -47.85 -18.65 -1.27
C LEU A 11 -47.54 -17.17 -0.92
N PHE A 12 -46.53 -16.93 -0.09
CA PHE A 12 -45.98 -15.61 0.09
C PHE A 12 -44.95 -15.37 -1.00
N THR A 13 -45.34 -14.66 -2.04
CA THR A 13 -44.43 -14.03 -2.98
C THR A 13 -43.81 -12.82 -2.29
N ALA A 14 -42.63 -12.99 -1.68
CA ALA A 14 -41.82 -11.88 -1.22
C ALA A 14 -41.10 -11.24 -2.43
N ALA A 15 -41.65 -10.13 -2.90
CA ALA A 15 -40.94 -9.25 -3.83
C ALA A 15 -39.74 -8.68 -3.11
N LEU A 16 -38.54 -9.15 -3.41
CA LEU A 16 -37.29 -8.51 -2.99
C LEU A 16 -37.11 -7.18 -3.75
N SER A 17 -37.56 -6.11 -3.19
CA SER A 17 -37.18 -4.75 -3.60
C SER A 17 -35.73 -4.54 -3.20
N PHE A 18 -34.80 -4.68 -4.13
CA PHE A 18 -33.44 -4.18 -3.94
C PHE A 18 -33.47 -2.65 -3.93
N THR A 19 -33.62 -2.06 -2.77
CA THR A 19 -33.25 -0.66 -2.58
C THR A 19 -31.74 -0.59 -2.61
N VAL A 20 -31.22 -0.11 -3.73
CA VAL A 20 -29.82 0.36 -3.81
C VAL A 20 -29.72 1.54 -2.87
N PHE A 21 -29.32 1.30 -1.62
CA PHE A 21 -28.81 2.35 -0.77
C PHE A 21 -27.48 2.74 -1.37
N GLY A 22 -27.50 3.78 -2.21
CA GLY A 22 -26.32 4.54 -2.50
C GLY A 22 -25.80 5.04 -1.15
N CYS A 23 -24.72 4.45 -0.66
CA CYS A 23 -23.91 5.07 0.38
C CYS A 23 -23.40 6.38 -0.22
N LYS A 24 -24.15 7.45 0.01
CA LYS A 24 -23.64 8.80 -0.07
C LYS A 24 -22.62 8.86 1.07
N GLU A 25 -21.33 8.81 0.71
CA GLU A 25 -20.27 9.12 1.66
C GLU A 25 -20.66 10.44 2.35
N PRO A 26 -20.60 10.51 3.69
CA PRO A 26 -20.81 11.79 4.34
C PRO A 26 -19.76 12.73 3.77
N SER A 27 -20.21 13.78 3.07
CA SER A 27 -19.38 14.92 2.74
C SER A 27 -18.82 15.40 4.08
N SER A 28 -17.57 15.06 4.37
CA SER A 28 -16.84 15.65 5.47
C SER A 28 -16.85 17.16 5.22
N GLU A 29 -17.45 17.87 6.14
CA GLU A 29 -17.41 19.31 6.19
C GLU A 29 -15.96 19.74 6.08
N ASP A 30 -15.72 20.62 5.11
CA ASP A 30 -14.44 21.20 4.78
C ASP A 30 -14.04 22.15 5.93
N ASP A 31 -13.45 21.56 6.98
CA ASP A 31 -12.70 22.36 7.96
C ASP A 31 -11.50 22.93 7.22
N GLY A 32 -11.49 24.23 6.94
CA GLY A 32 -10.62 25.06 6.13
C GLY A 32 -9.10 24.88 6.24
N ASN A 33 -8.65 23.66 6.47
CA ASN A 33 -7.25 23.22 6.40
C ASN A 33 -7.15 21.88 5.64
N SER A 34 -7.64 21.86 4.41
CA SER A 34 -7.55 20.70 3.53
C SER A 34 -6.09 20.41 3.17
N THR A 35 -5.42 19.63 4.01
CA THR A 35 -4.12 19.07 3.65
C THR A 35 -4.35 18.06 2.53
N SER A 36 -3.84 18.37 1.33
CA SER A 36 -3.92 17.44 0.19
C SER A 36 -3.16 16.15 0.53
N LYS A 37 -3.70 15.00 0.09
CA LYS A 37 -3.04 13.71 0.25
C LYS A 37 -2.40 13.28 -1.06
N LEU A 38 -1.18 12.77 -1.01
CA LEU A 38 -0.49 12.25 -2.18
C LEU A 38 -1.17 10.98 -2.71
N THR A 39 -1.15 10.83 -4.04
CA THR A 39 -1.54 9.60 -4.73
C THR A 39 -0.58 8.47 -4.35
N ALA A 40 -1.10 7.25 -4.16
CA ALA A 40 -0.24 6.09 -3.92
C ALA A 40 0.54 5.70 -5.19
N PRO A 41 1.81 5.26 -5.07
CA PRO A 41 2.51 4.64 -6.18
C PRO A 41 1.87 3.30 -6.55
N THR A 42 2.06 2.87 -7.79
CA THR A 42 1.49 1.62 -8.33
C THR A 42 2.57 0.78 -9.01
N ASN A 43 2.25 -0.47 -9.31
CA ASN A 43 3.13 -1.39 -10.04
C ASN A 43 4.51 -1.55 -9.39
N LEU A 44 4.57 -1.58 -8.05
CA LEU A 44 5.83 -1.87 -7.35
C LEU A 44 6.30 -3.28 -7.69
N VAL A 45 7.55 -3.36 -8.13
CA VAL A 45 8.29 -4.61 -8.41
C VAL A 45 9.67 -4.50 -7.77
N ILE A 46 10.14 -5.57 -7.15
CA ILE A 46 11.52 -5.71 -6.70
C ILE A 46 12.31 -6.41 -7.80
N ASN A 47 13.26 -5.70 -8.40
CA ASN A 47 14.06 -6.21 -9.50
C ASN A 47 15.25 -7.06 -9.00
N SER A 48 15.90 -6.59 -7.93
CA SER A 48 17.02 -7.31 -7.29
C SER A 48 17.26 -6.83 -5.87
N MET A 49 17.90 -7.67 -5.08
CA MET A 49 18.45 -7.34 -3.77
C MET A 49 19.92 -7.73 -3.74
N THR A 50 20.79 -6.84 -3.28
CA THR A 50 22.22 -7.09 -3.14
C THR A 50 22.65 -6.75 -1.72
N ASP A 51 23.18 -7.75 -1.02
CA ASP A 51 23.72 -7.58 0.32
C ASP A 51 25.16 -7.04 0.22
N ASN A 52 25.33 -5.82 0.71
CA ASN A 52 26.62 -5.17 0.86
C ASN A 52 26.97 -5.06 2.35
N THR A 53 28.23 -4.85 2.68
CA THR A 53 28.72 -4.84 4.06
C THR A 53 27.97 -3.89 4.98
N SER A 54 27.47 -2.76 4.46
CA SER A 54 26.84 -1.70 5.26
C SER A 54 25.35 -1.49 4.98
N ALA A 55 24.84 -2.07 3.91
CA ALA A 55 23.42 -1.93 3.53
C ALA A 55 23.01 -3.04 2.56
N CYS A 56 21.72 -3.37 2.55
CA CYS A 56 21.12 -4.11 1.47
C CYS A 56 20.59 -3.13 0.42
N ALA A 57 21.12 -3.21 -0.80
CA ALA A 57 20.64 -2.42 -1.94
C ALA A 57 19.46 -3.15 -2.58
N VAL A 58 18.28 -2.53 -2.56
CA VAL A 58 17.04 -3.05 -3.17
C VAL A 58 16.75 -2.24 -4.42
N ASN A 59 16.85 -2.86 -5.58
CA ASN A 59 16.47 -2.22 -6.85
C ASN A 59 14.97 -2.43 -7.08
N ILE A 60 14.24 -1.32 -7.25
CA ILE A 60 12.79 -1.29 -7.40
C ILE A 60 12.37 -0.61 -8.70
N SER A 61 11.26 -1.05 -9.24
CA SER A 61 10.53 -0.32 -10.28
C SER A 61 9.11 -0.04 -9.82
N PHE A 62 8.58 1.14 -10.14
CA PHE A 62 7.20 1.54 -9.81
C PHE A 62 6.74 2.67 -10.73
N ASN A 63 5.43 2.89 -10.79
CA ASN A 63 4.83 4.03 -11.49
C ASN A 63 4.26 5.04 -10.48
N TYR A 64 4.44 6.33 -10.75
CA TYR A 64 3.88 7.40 -9.96
C TYR A 64 3.20 8.45 -10.85
N ASN A 65 1.88 8.57 -10.77
CA ASN A 65 1.06 9.48 -11.57
C ASN A 65 0.58 10.72 -10.80
N GLY A 66 1.09 10.92 -9.58
CA GLY A 66 0.75 12.08 -8.77
C GLY A 66 1.65 13.29 -9.05
N LYS A 67 1.36 14.39 -8.36
CA LYS A 67 2.18 15.61 -8.40
C LYS A 67 3.54 15.37 -7.73
N THR A 68 4.59 15.88 -8.32
CA THR A 68 5.97 15.87 -7.77
C THR A 68 6.45 17.31 -7.49
N GLY A 69 7.55 17.45 -6.79
CA GLY A 69 8.14 18.74 -6.49
C GLY A 69 7.59 19.39 -5.22
N LEU A 70 7.54 20.73 -5.16
CA LEU A 70 7.37 21.52 -3.94
C LEU A 70 6.14 21.11 -3.10
N ASP A 71 4.97 20.96 -3.71
CA ASP A 71 3.74 20.50 -3.03
C ASP A 71 3.30 19.13 -3.55
N GLY A 72 4.25 18.28 -3.88
CA GLY A 72 4.04 16.95 -4.39
C GLY A 72 4.95 15.93 -3.74
N ALA A 73 5.04 14.74 -4.33
CA ALA A 73 5.96 13.72 -3.88
C ALA A 73 7.42 14.11 -4.14
N THR A 74 8.28 13.90 -3.15
CA THR A 74 9.73 14.12 -3.26
C THR A 74 10.51 12.86 -2.98
N LYS A 75 9.99 11.98 -2.11
CA LYS A 75 10.64 10.75 -1.66
C LYS A 75 9.72 9.55 -1.83
N ALA A 76 10.30 8.42 -2.22
CA ALA A 76 9.67 7.10 -2.16
C ALA A 76 10.32 6.31 -1.02
N VAL A 77 9.55 6.02 0.01
CA VAL A 77 9.99 5.28 1.21
C VAL A 77 9.57 3.83 1.06
N LEU A 78 10.54 2.92 1.19
CA LEU A 78 10.34 1.48 1.06
C LEU A 78 10.14 0.85 2.42
N GLY A 79 8.99 0.19 2.62
CA GLY A 79 8.71 -0.66 3.77
C GLY A 79 8.93 -2.12 3.42
N TYR A 80 9.36 -2.93 4.38
CA TYR A 80 9.54 -4.37 4.21
C TYR A 80 9.08 -5.17 5.43
N SER A 81 8.69 -6.42 5.22
CA SER A 81 8.33 -7.37 6.28
C SER A 81 8.62 -8.81 5.85
N LEU A 82 8.65 -9.71 6.82
CA LEU A 82 8.67 -11.17 6.61
C LEU A 82 7.27 -11.76 6.41
N THR A 83 6.24 -10.98 6.64
CA THR A 83 4.83 -11.36 6.49
C THR A 83 4.14 -10.44 5.50
N ASN A 84 3.15 -10.95 4.77
CA ASN A 84 2.33 -10.13 3.87
C ASN A 84 1.30 -9.30 4.66
N ASP A 85 1.80 -8.43 5.52
CA ASP A 85 1.02 -7.52 6.34
C ASP A 85 1.77 -6.19 6.47
N TYR A 86 1.26 -5.15 5.79
CA TYR A 86 1.88 -3.82 5.80
C TYR A 86 1.87 -3.16 7.18
N SER A 87 0.98 -3.57 8.08
CA SER A 87 0.94 -3.04 9.46
C SER A 87 2.17 -3.46 10.27
N SER A 88 2.82 -4.56 9.86
CA SER A 88 4.07 -5.07 10.43
C SER A 88 5.31 -4.62 9.65
N ALA A 89 5.12 -3.80 8.60
CA ALA A 89 6.24 -3.34 7.79
C ALA A 89 7.15 -2.40 8.57
N TYR A 90 8.42 -2.73 8.58
CA TYR A 90 9.45 -1.79 9.02
C TYR A 90 9.81 -0.83 7.88
N TYR A 91 9.97 0.43 8.18
CA TYR A 91 10.48 1.44 7.26
C TYR A 91 11.20 2.55 8.04
N ASP A 92 12.13 3.22 7.34
CA ASP A 92 12.81 4.40 7.85
C ASP A 92 12.64 5.53 6.81
N ASP A 93 12.12 6.67 7.24
CA ASP A 93 11.91 7.83 6.36
C ASP A 93 13.22 8.39 5.79
N ASN A 94 14.37 7.99 6.32
CA ASN A 94 15.69 8.28 5.77
C ASN A 94 16.13 7.28 4.69
N THR A 95 15.44 6.14 4.57
CA THR A 95 15.70 5.09 3.57
C THR A 95 14.79 5.32 2.38
N TYR A 96 15.20 6.15 1.43
CA TYR A 96 14.34 6.59 0.33
C TYR A 96 15.07 6.70 -1.00
N ALA A 97 14.27 6.79 -2.06
CA ALA A 97 14.69 7.21 -3.39
C ALA A 97 13.94 8.47 -3.83
N VAL A 98 14.50 9.20 -4.78
CA VAL A 98 13.82 10.36 -5.42
C VAL A 98 12.70 9.86 -6.30
N VAL A 99 11.57 10.57 -6.31
CA VAL A 99 10.39 10.27 -7.13
C VAL A 99 10.28 11.23 -8.29
N GLU A 100 10.00 10.67 -9.46
CA GLU A 100 9.64 11.42 -10.66
C GLU A 100 8.25 10.99 -11.15
N SER A 101 7.61 11.82 -11.96
CA SER A 101 6.32 11.46 -12.58
C SER A 101 6.53 10.37 -13.63
N GLY A 102 5.63 9.39 -13.68
CA GLY A 102 5.71 8.26 -14.60
C GLY A 102 6.47 7.07 -14.01
N ASP A 103 7.17 6.35 -14.88
CA ASP A 103 7.91 5.14 -14.52
C ASP A 103 9.23 5.50 -13.83
N ASN A 104 9.47 4.84 -12.73
CA ASN A 104 10.67 5.01 -11.92
C ASN A 104 11.40 3.67 -11.78
N THR A 105 12.73 3.68 -11.91
CA THR A 105 13.61 2.59 -11.49
C THR A 105 14.66 3.18 -10.57
N ARG A 106 14.72 2.70 -9.34
CA ARG A 106 15.54 3.28 -8.28
C ARG A 106 16.19 2.19 -7.44
N THR A 107 17.27 2.55 -6.76
CA THR A 107 17.88 1.71 -5.72
C THR A 107 17.66 2.38 -4.37
N VAL A 108 17.07 1.63 -3.45
CA VAL A 108 16.91 2.01 -2.04
C VAL A 108 17.89 1.20 -1.21
N ASN A 109 18.70 1.88 -0.41
CA ASN A 109 19.66 1.24 0.47
C ASN A 109 19.04 1.12 1.87
N ILE A 110 18.83 -0.12 2.32
CA ILE A 110 18.35 -0.41 3.67
C ILE A 110 19.57 -0.66 4.54
N PRO A 111 19.87 0.17 5.55
CA PRO A 111 21.06 0.03 6.36
C PRO A 111 21.10 -1.30 7.11
N SER A 112 22.22 -2.03 7.04
CA SER A 112 22.45 -3.26 7.80
C SER A 112 23.06 -3.01 9.18
N MET A 113 23.52 -1.77 9.43
CA MET A 113 24.20 -1.40 10.68
C MET A 113 23.35 -0.61 11.66
N SER A 114 22.09 -0.31 11.31
CA SER A 114 21.12 0.38 12.18
C SER A 114 20.01 -0.59 12.56
N ALA A 115 19.55 -0.53 13.81
CA ALA A 115 18.43 -1.36 14.24
C ALA A 115 17.08 -0.84 13.66
N PRO A 116 16.21 -1.75 13.19
CA PRO A 116 16.41 -3.18 13.04
C PRO A 116 17.34 -3.49 11.86
N TYR A 117 18.35 -4.29 12.12
CA TYR A 117 19.31 -4.69 11.09
C TYR A 117 18.62 -5.48 9.99
N PHE A 118 18.80 -5.06 8.75
CA PHE A 118 18.31 -5.80 7.59
C PHE A 118 19.47 -6.51 6.89
N VAL A 119 19.64 -7.77 7.23
CA VAL A 119 20.55 -8.67 6.54
C VAL A 119 19.72 -9.73 5.85
N PRO A 120 19.65 -9.73 4.50
CA PRO A 120 18.82 -10.68 3.79
C PRO A 120 19.38 -12.10 3.91
N VAL A 121 18.49 -13.07 4.09
CA VAL A 121 18.82 -14.49 4.26
C VAL A 121 18.49 -15.24 2.98
N GLU A 122 19.45 -16.02 2.48
CA GLU A 122 19.30 -16.90 1.31
C GLU A 122 18.04 -17.75 1.38
N GLY A 123 17.25 -17.77 0.30
CA GLY A 123 16.00 -18.51 0.20
C GLY A 123 14.82 -17.92 0.97
N LYS A 124 15.01 -16.82 1.71
CA LYS A 124 13.95 -16.17 2.46
C LYS A 124 13.10 -15.29 1.55
N LYS A 125 11.78 -15.35 1.70
CA LYS A 125 10.84 -14.45 1.05
C LYS A 125 10.63 -13.20 1.88
N TYR A 126 10.63 -12.04 1.23
CA TYR A 126 10.35 -10.72 1.78
C TYR A 126 9.18 -10.09 1.06
N TYR A 127 8.43 -9.24 1.76
CA TYR A 127 7.31 -8.47 1.26
C TYR A 127 7.64 -6.99 1.35
N PHE A 128 7.35 -6.24 0.30
CA PHE A 128 7.68 -4.83 0.20
C PHE A 128 6.47 -3.99 -0.18
N TRP A 129 6.44 -2.79 0.35
CA TRP A 129 5.46 -1.74 0.00
C TRP A 129 6.19 -0.43 -0.16
N LEU A 130 5.63 0.46 -0.98
CA LEU A 130 6.18 1.76 -1.24
C LEU A 130 5.14 2.82 -0.91
N LYS A 131 5.53 3.86 -0.19
CA LYS A 131 4.75 5.08 -0.05
C LYS A 131 5.57 6.26 -0.55
N VAL A 132 4.89 7.33 -0.96
CA VAL A 132 5.56 8.58 -1.30
C VAL A 132 5.23 9.63 -0.26
N THR A 133 6.23 10.46 0.04
CA THR A 133 6.17 11.54 1.03
C THR A 133 6.50 12.87 0.38
N SER A 134 6.03 13.96 0.98
CA SER A 134 6.32 15.33 0.57
C SER A 134 7.30 16.00 1.52
N ALA A 135 8.03 16.98 1.02
CA ALA A 135 8.77 17.91 1.88
C ALA A 135 7.88 19.02 2.47
N SER A 136 6.65 19.17 1.96
CA SER A 136 5.70 20.18 2.42
C SER A 136 4.85 19.67 3.59
N ASN A 137 4.79 20.44 4.68
CA ASN A 137 3.96 20.11 5.84
C ASN A 137 2.45 20.18 5.55
N ASN A 138 2.06 20.77 4.42
CA ASN A 138 0.66 20.93 4.01
C ASN A 138 0.17 19.74 3.14
N VAL A 139 1.02 18.75 2.94
CA VAL A 139 0.72 17.58 2.10
C VAL A 139 0.95 16.31 2.91
N ARG A 140 -0.08 15.47 3.00
CA ARG A 140 0.01 14.19 3.69
C ARG A 140 0.61 13.11 2.79
N ASP A 141 1.32 12.18 3.39
CA ASP A 141 1.85 10.99 2.73
C ASP A 141 0.77 10.22 1.96
N SER A 142 1.21 9.50 0.93
CA SER A 142 0.33 8.59 0.22
C SER A 142 -0.07 7.38 1.08
N ALA A 143 -1.08 6.64 0.63
CA ALA A 143 -1.24 5.25 1.04
C ALA A 143 -0.05 4.42 0.52
N TRP A 144 0.12 3.19 1.06
CA TRP A 144 1.06 2.22 0.53
C TRP A 144 0.63 1.73 -0.87
N SER A 145 1.62 1.34 -1.69
CA SER A 145 1.42 0.70 -3.00
C SER A 145 0.80 -0.71 -2.88
N ASN A 146 0.70 -1.41 -4.00
CA ASN A 146 0.59 -2.87 -3.99
C ASN A 146 1.78 -3.49 -3.26
N VAL A 147 1.58 -4.70 -2.71
CA VAL A 147 2.68 -5.53 -2.21
C VAL A 147 3.53 -6.03 -3.38
N ALA A 148 4.85 -6.07 -3.18
CA ALA A 148 5.79 -6.80 -4.04
C ALA A 148 6.51 -7.87 -3.22
N GLU A 149 6.64 -9.06 -3.76
CA GLU A 149 7.31 -10.19 -3.11
C GLU A 149 8.67 -10.43 -3.77
N PHE A 150 9.65 -10.78 -2.97
CA PHE A 150 10.97 -11.16 -3.48
C PHE A 150 11.57 -12.26 -2.61
N THR A 151 12.05 -13.33 -3.24
CA THR A 151 12.83 -14.37 -2.56
C THR A 151 14.30 -14.07 -2.81
N TYR A 152 15.04 -13.81 -1.73
CA TYR A 152 16.45 -13.45 -1.82
C TYR A 152 17.28 -14.64 -2.26
N SER A 153 18.13 -14.43 -3.27
CA SER A 153 19.17 -15.37 -3.72
C SER A 153 20.48 -14.59 -3.91
N LYS A 154 21.58 -15.18 -3.46
CA LYS A 154 22.94 -14.64 -3.66
C LYS A 154 23.40 -14.80 -5.07
#